data_fdb4c097e71d6f5091737a6462efd8b1
#
_entry.id   fdb4c097e71d6f5091737a6462efd8b1
#
_cell.length_a   1.000
_cell.length_b   1.000
_cell.length_c   1.000
_cell.angle_alpha   90.00
_cell.angle_beta   90.00
_cell.angle_gamma   90.00
#
_symmetry.space_group_name_H-M   'P 1'
#
loop_
_entity.id
_entity.type
_entity.pdbx_description
1 polymer ?
#
loop_
_entity_poly.entity_id
_entity_poly.type
_entity_poly.pdbx_seq_one_letter_code
_entity_poly.pdbx_strand_id
1 'polypeptide(L)'
;THAGQGRKRAFIAGGETVVHLTGHGLGGRNQELALAAAPALAGLRGCCVFSVGSDGTDGPTDAAGGYTDGEALAALTAAGLDVPRALADNDAYHALQAVGGLIMTGPTGTNVNDVAVVLTE
;
A
#
# COMPACT_ATOMS: atom_id res chain seq x y z
N THR A 1 6.40 13.40 12.26
CA THR A 1 6.99 12.11 11.99
C THR A 1 8.21 11.90 12.86
N HIS A 2 8.47 10.65 13.14
CA HIS A 2 9.56 10.26 14.04
C HIS A 2 10.62 9.42 13.33
N ALA A 3 10.64 9.46 12.02
CA ALA A 3 11.58 8.70 11.21
C ALA A 3 13.01 9.13 11.53
N GLY A 4 13.93 8.17 11.65
CA GLY A 4 15.34 8.44 11.88
C GLY A 4 15.71 8.78 13.32
N GLN A 5 14.78 8.70 14.27
CA GLN A 5 15.07 9.00 15.67
C GLN A 5 15.51 7.78 16.48
N GLY A 6 15.73 6.64 15.85
CA GLY A 6 16.22 5.44 16.50
C GLY A 6 15.20 4.74 17.38
N ARG A 7 13.94 5.17 17.37
CA ARG A 7 12.86 4.54 18.11
C ARG A 7 11.94 3.77 17.17
N LYS A 8 11.66 2.53 17.52
CA LYS A 8 10.70 1.73 16.77
C LYS A 8 9.30 2.08 17.21
N ARG A 9 8.45 2.48 16.28
CA ARG A 9 7.05 2.83 16.54
C ARG A 9 6.15 2.20 15.50
N ALA A 10 4.94 1.87 15.93
CA ALA A 10 3.90 1.38 15.04
C ALA A 10 2.63 2.21 15.27
N PHE A 11 2.03 2.65 14.18
CA PHE A 11 0.75 3.34 14.20
C PHE A 11 -0.24 2.47 13.45
N ILE A 12 -1.31 2.06 14.12
CA ILE A 12 -2.28 1.12 13.57
C ILE A 12 -3.62 1.81 13.48
N ALA A 13 -4.24 1.74 12.32
CA ALA A 13 -5.59 2.25 12.09
C ALA A 13 -6.44 1.12 11.52
N GLY A 14 -7.61 0.95 12.07
CA GLY A 14 -8.61 0.03 11.56
C GLY A 14 -9.74 0.80 10.91
N GLY A 15 -10.52 0.12 10.08
CA GLY A 15 -11.67 0.71 9.45
C GLY A 15 -11.85 0.24 8.02
N GLU A 16 -12.67 0.96 7.30
CA GLU A 16 -12.95 0.66 5.91
C GLU A 16 -12.91 1.96 5.12
N THR A 17 -12.09 1.97 4.05
CA THR A 17 -12.00 3.13 3.16
C THR A 17 -12.79 2.87 1.90
N VAL A 18 -13.14 3.95 1.21
CA VAL A 18 -13.88 3.89 -0.04
C VAL A 18 -13.00 4.42 -1.15
N VAL A 19 -13.00 3.70 -2.28
CA VAL A 19 -12.27 4.09 -3.47
C VAL A 19 -13.26 4.55 -4.53
N HIS A 20 -13.00 5.71 -5.13
CA HIS A 20 -13.73 6.17 -6.28
C HIS A 20 -13.09 5.62 -7.55
N LEU A 21 -13.85 4.84 -8.30
CA LEU A 21 -13.35 4.25 -9.55
C LEU A 21 -13.39 5.31 -10.65
N THR A 22 -12.23 5.76 -11.09
CA THR A 22 -12.08 6.75 -12.15
C THR A 22 -11.37 6.19 -13.37
N GLY A 23 -10.82 4.97 -13.27
CA GLY A 23 -10.05 4.33 -14.33
C GLY A 23 -10.46 2.89 -14.56
N HIS A 24 -9.65 2.18 -15.32
CA HIS A 24 -9.90 0.80 -15.73
C HIS A 24 -8.83 -0.17 -15.23
N GLY A 25 -7.96 0.28 -14.34
CA GLY A 25 -6.90 -0.55 -13.80
C GLY A 25 -7.39 -1.58 -12.80
N LEU A 26 -6.46 -2.35 -12.28
CA LEU A 26 -6.71 -3.37 -11.27
C LEU A 26 -6.12 -2.94 -9.94
N GLY A 27 -6.87 -3.09 -8.86
CA GLY A 27 -6.41 -2.72 -7.52
C GLY A 27 -7.53 -2.83 -6.51
N GLY A 28 -7.27 -2.30 -5.33
CA GLY A 28 -8.22 -2.22 -4.24
C GLY A 28 -7.83 -1.09 -3.30
N ARG A 29 -8.71 -0.79 -2.34
CA ARG A 29 -8.53 0.35 -1.43
C ARG A 29 -7.25 0.26 -0.60
N ASN A 30 -6.89 -0.95 -0.16
CA ASN A 30 -5.67 -1.15 0.64
C ASN A 30 -4.42 -0.96 -0.22
N GLN A 31 -4.44 -1.45 -1.44
CA GLN A 31 -3.33 -1.27 -2.38
C GLN A 31 -3.16 0.20 -2.73
N GLU A 32 -4.25 0.93 -2.94
CA GLU A 32 -4.18 2.35 -3.25
C GLU A 32 -3.63 3.16 -2.09
N LEU A 33 -4.01 2.82 -0.86
CA LEU A 33 -3.48 3.48 0.33
C LEU A 33 -1.96 3.32 0.41
N ALA A 34 -1.48 2.10 0.24
CA ALA A 34 -0.05 1.81 0.29
C ALA A 34 0.71 2.53 -0.83
N LEU A 35 0.17 2.50 -2.04
CA LEU A 35 0.79 3.18 -3.18
C LEU A 35 0.82 4.70 -2.97
N ALA A 36 -0.26 5.27 -2.47
CA ALA A 36 -0.34 6.70 -2.21
C ALA A 36 0.67 7.18 -1.16
N ALA A 37 1.12 6.29 -0.28
CA ALA A 37 2.11 6.61 0.73
C ALA A 37 3.54 6.70 0.17
N ALA A 38 3.81 6.11 -0.99
CA ALA A 38 5.16 6.03 -1.53
C ALA A 38 5.84 7.40 -1.67
N PRO A 39 5.20 8.45 -2.24
CA PRO A 39 5.85 9.75 -2.32
C PRO A 39 6.17 10.37 -0.96
N ALA A 40 5.31 10.16 0.03
CA ALA A 40 5.52 10.71 1.37
C ALA A 40 6.68 10.02 2.10
N LEU A 41 6.93 8.75 1.79
CA LEU A 41 8.00 7.96 2.41
C LEU A 41 9.33 8.11 1.68
N ALA A 42 9.36 8.69 0.49
CA ALA A 42 10.53 8.72 -0.38
C ALA A 42 11.76 9.28 0.35
N GLY A 43 12.84 8.51 0.35
CA GLY A 43 14.09 8.89 0.97
C GLY A 43 14.16 8.72 2.49
N LEU A 44 13.08 8.30 3.13
CA LEU A 44 13.09 8.04 4.57
C LEU A 44 13.61 6.63 4.86
N ARG A 45 14.42 6.51 5.89
CA ARG A 45 14.92 5.22 6.36
C ARG A 45 14.06 4.70 7.49
N GLY A 46 13.92 3.39 7.57
CA GLY A 46 13.24 2.75 8.68
C GLY A 46 11.75 3.01 8.73
N CYS A 47 11.14 3.39 7.60
CA CYS A 47 9.71 3.65 7.53
C CYS A 47 9.07 2.75 6.50
N CYS A 48 7.91 2.21 6.84
CA CYS A 48 7.06 1.55 5.85
C CYS A 48 5.60 1.73 6.20
N VAL A 49 4.76 1.62 5.18
CA VAL A 49 3.30 1.64 5.32
C VAL A 49 2.77 0.39 4.64
N PHE A 50 1.88 -0.31 5.33
CA PHE A 50 1.12 -1.39 4.69
C PHE A 50 -0.34 -1.31 5.07
N SER A 51 -1.19 -1.83 4.22
CA SER A 51 -2.62 -1.86 4.45
C SER A 51 -3.19 -3.14 3.85
N VAL A 52 -4.00 -3.85 4.61
CA VAL A 52 -4.55 -5.14 4.21
C VAL A 52 -6.02 -5.25 4.57
N GLY A 53 -6.77 -5.98 3.73
CA GLY A 53 -8.07 -6.48 4.10
C GLY A 53 -7.91 -7.74 4.93
N SER A 54 -8.53 -7.79 6.10
CA SER A 54 -8.35 -8.91 7.03
C SER A 54 -8.87 -10.24 6.50
N ASP A 55 -9.77 -10.22 5.51
CA ASP A 55 -10.28 -11.43 4.86
C ASP A 55 -9.32 -12.01 3.80
N GLY A 56 -8.21 -11.35 3.54
CA GLY A 56 -7.21 -11.79 2.57
C GLY A 56 -7.45 -11.30 1.15
N THR A 57 -8.47 -10.45 0.95
CA THR A 57 -8.77 -9.90 -0.38
C THR A 57 -8.82 -8.37 -0.35
N ASP A 58 -8.49 -7.77 -1.47
CA ASP A 58 -8.53 -6.32 -1.64
C ASP A 58 -9.02 -6.01 -3.06
N GLY A 59 -10.29 -5.59 -3.16
CA GLY A 59 -10.93 -5.40 -4.44
C GLY A 59 -11.04 -6.71 -5.23
N PRO A 60 -11.14 -6.64 -6.54
CA PRO A 60 -11.22 -7.82 -7.41
C PRO A 60 -9.83 -8.42 -7.69
N THR A 61 -8.92 -8.43 -6.71
CA THR A 61 -7.56 -8.93 -6.89
C THR A 61 -7.31 -10.14 -6.00
N ASP A 62 -6.23 -10.85 -6.26
CA ASP A 62 -5.76 -11.94 -5.42
C ASP A 62 -4.87 -11.48 -4.26
N ALA A 63 -4.61 -10.19 -4.17
CA ALA A 63 -3.81 -9.60 -3.10
C ALA A 63 -4.69 -9.21 -1.91
N ALA A 64 -4.14 -9.32 -0.71
CA ALA A 64 -4.77 -8.84 0.52
C ALA A 64 -4.59 -7.33 0.69
N GLY A 65 -3.55 -6.78 0.14
CA GLY A 65 -3.23 -5.38 0.23
C GLY A 65 -1.86 -5.08 -0.36
N GLY A 66 -1.22 -4.04 0.15
CA GLY A 66 0.08 -3.63 -0.33
C GLY A 66 0.93 -2.96 0.74
N TYR A 67 2.20 -2.80 0.43
CA TYR A 67 3.11 -2.05 1.29
C TYR A 67 4.10 -1.24 0.44
N THR A 68 4.55 -0.15 1.03
CA THR A 68 5.60 0.70 0.45
C THR A 68 6.53 1.20 1.56
N ASP A 69 7.74 1.55 1.17
CA ASP A 69 8.75 2.08 2.08
C ASP A 69 9.47 3.27 1.44
N GLY A 70 10.58 3.70 2.04
CA GLY A 70 11.33 4.83 1.54
C GLY A 70 11.98 4.64 0.17
N GLU A 71 12.08 3.43 -0.32
CA GLU A 71 12.68 3.13 -1.62
C GLU A 71 11.63 2.87 -2.71
N ALA A 72 10.36 2.77 -2.33
CA ALA A 72 9.30 2.38 -3.26
C ALA A 72 9.14 3.38 -4.41
N LEU A 73 9.18 4.68 -4.13
CA LEU A 73 9.01 5.69 -5.18
C LEU A 73 10.12 5.62 -6.23
N ALA A 74 11.37 5.47 -5.80
CA ALA A 74 12.50 5.33 -6.72
C ALA A 74 12.37 4.07 -7.57
N ALA A 75 11.94 2.96 -6.98
CA ALA A 75 11.72 1.70 -7.70
C ALA A 75 10.58 1.84 -8.73
N LEU A 76 9.49 2.49 -8.36
CA LEU A 76 8.38 2.76 -9.26
C LEU A 76 8.83 3.62 -10.45
N THR A 77 9.56 4.69 -10.17
CA THR A 77 10.09 5.57 -11.21
C THR A 77 11.04 4.82 -12.14
N ALA A 78 11.92 3.98 -11.60
CA ALA A 78 12.82 3.15 -12.41
C ALA A 78 12.07 2.16 -13.29
N ALA A 79 10.89 1.71 -12.86
CA ALA A 79 10.03 0.83 -13.64
C ALA A 79 9.18 1.58 -14.68
N GLY A 80 9.31 2.91 -14.76
CA GLY A 80 8.54 3.73 -15.69
C GLY A 80 7.11 4.01 -15.23
N LEU A 81 6.84 3.88 -13.93
CA LEU A 81 5.51 4.07 -13.37
C LEU A 81 5.39 5.43 -12.67
N ASP A 82 4.22 6.02 -12.77
CA ASP A 82 3.90 7.30 -12.16
C ASP A 82 2.78 7.10 -11.14
N VAL A 83 3.04 7.44 -9.87
CA VAL A 83 2.10 7.16 -8.78
C VAL A 83 0.76 7.89 -8.97
N PRO A 84 0.72 9.22 -9.21
CA PRO A 84 -0.56 9.88 -9.44
C PRO A 84 -1.37 9.28 -10.59
N ARG A 85 -0.70 8.87 -11.65
CA ARG A 85 -1.35 8.28 -12.81
C ARG A 85 -1.92 6.90 -12.50
N ALA A 86 -1.15 6.07 -11.80
CA ALA A 86 -1.61 4.74 -11.39
C ALA A 86 -2.81 4.85 -10.45
N LEU A 87 -2.81 5.80 -9.53
CA LEU A 87 -3.93 6.04 -8.63
C LEU A 87 -5.16 6.53 -9.39
N ALA A 88 -4.98 7.46 -10.33
CA ALA A 88 -6.09 7.98 -11.13
C ALA A 88 -6.74 6.90 -12.00
N ASP A 89 -5.95 5.93 -12.46
CA ASP A 89 -6.42 4.79 -13.25
C ASP A 89 -6.89 3.63 -12.38
N ASN A 90 -6.81 3.73 -11.06
CA ASN A 90 -7.14 2.66 -10.13
C ASN A 90 -6.32 1.38 -10.38
N ASP A 91 -5.04 1.55 -10.71
CA ASP A 91 -4.16 0.46 -11.16
C ASP A 91 -3.03 0.19 -10.16
N ALA A 92 -3.33 0.30 -8.87
CA ALA A 92 -2.34 0.08 -7.82
C ALA A 92 -1.76 -1.33 -7.83
N TYR A 93 -2.55 -2.33 -8.26
CA TYR A 93 -2.10 -3.72 -8.31
C TYR A 93 -0.86 -3.87 -9.19
N HIS A 94 -0.91 -3.39 -10.43
CA HIS A 94 0.22 -3.53 -11.34
C HIS A 94 1.42 -2.70 -10.91
N ALA A 95 1.18 -1.51 -10.35
CA ALA A 95 2.25 -0.67 -9.84
C ALA A 95 2.99 -1.35 -8.68
N LEU A 96 2.25 -1.86 -7.70
CA LEU A 96 2.85 -2.54 -6.56
C LEU A 96 3.50 -3.86 -6.96
N GLN A 97 2.88 -4.60 -7.89
CA GLN A 97 3.44 -5.85 -8.38
C GLN A 97 4.83 -5.63 -9.00
N ALA A 98 5.00 -4.54 -9.74
CA ALA A 98 6.27 -4.22 -10.40
C ALA A 98 7.43 -4.01 -9.42
N VAL A 99 7.13 -3.59 -8.18
CA VAL A 99 8.15 -3.33 -7.16
C VAL A 99 8.09 -4.29 -5.98
N GLY A 100 7.31 -5.36 -6.10
CA GLY A 100 7.22 -6.37 -5.05
C GLY A 100 6.44 -5.90 -3.82
N GLY A 101 5.53 -4.94 -3.97
CA GLY A 101 4.78 -4.36 -2.87
C GLY A 101 3.40 -4.96 -2.61
N LEU A 102 3.04 -6.06 -3.26
CA LEU A 102 1.79 -6.74 -2.98
C LEU A 102 1.91 -7.64 -1.75
N ILE A 103 0.86 -7.68 -0.94
CA ILE A 103 0.76 -8.59 0.21
C ILE A 103 -0.21 -9.70 -0.18
N MET A 104 0.28 -10.92 -0.19
CA MET A 104 -0.47 -12.09 -0.63
C MET A 104 -0.64 -13.04 0.55
N THR A 105 -1.84 -13.20 1.06
CA THR A 105 -2.11 -14.09 2.20
C THR A 105 -3.03 -15.25 1.83
N GLY A 106 -3.80 -15.11 0.76
CA GLY A 106 -4.91 -16.00 0.50
C GLY A 106 -6.06 -15.79 1.48
N PRO A 107 -7.17 -16.52 1.33
CA PRO A 107 -8.30 -16.39 2.23
C PRO A 107 -7.91 -16.71 3.67
N THR A 108 -8.35 -15.87 4.61
CA THR A 108 -8.01 -16.00 6.03
C THR A 108 -9.12 -16.61 6.86
N GLY A 109 -10.35 -16.66 6.34
CA GLY A 109 -11.50 -17.15 7.08
C GLY A 109 -12.07 -16.16 8.09
N THR A 110 -11.56 -14.94 8.10
CA THR A 110 -12.03 -13.87 9.01
C THR A 110 -12.24 -12.58 8.24
N ASN A 111 -13.06 -11.70 8.76
CA ASN A 111 -13.28 -10.37 8.20
C ASN A 111 -13.59 -9.40 9.34
N VAL A 112 -12.59 -8.64 9.74
CA VAL A 112 -12.70 -7.61 10.78
C VAL A 112 -12.30 -6.23 10.22
N ASN A 113 -12.69 -5.98 8.97
CA ASN A 113 -12.37 -4.77 8.22
C ASN A 113 -10.89 -4.69 7.79
N ASP A 114 -10.47 -3.50 7.41
CA ASP A 114 -9.11 -3.26 6.93
C ASP A 114 -8.21 -2.87 8.09
N VAL A 115 -6.93 -3.14 7.93
CA VAL A 115 -5.91 -2.71 8.88
C VAL A 115 -4.80 -2.00 8.12
N ALA A 116 -4.54 -0.75 8.49
CA ALA A 116 -3.44 0.03 7.96
C ALA A 116 -2.40 0.24 9.06
N VAL A 117 -1.14 0.08 8.73
CA VAL A 117 -0.05 0.19 9.70
C VAL A 117 1.06 1.04 9.13
N VAL A 118 1.55 1.96 9.95
CA VAL A 118 2.76 2.74 9.68
C VAL A 118 3.81 2.29 10.69
N LEU A 119 4.95 1.82 10.20
CA LEU A 119 6.07 1.44 11.02
C LEU A 119 7.20 2.43 10.84
N THR A 120 7.78 2.89 11.95
CA THR A 120 8.93 3.79 11.93
C THR A 120 10.00 3.30 12.92
N GLU A 121 11.22 3.68 12.69
CA GLU A 121 12.30 3.48 13.66
C GLU A 121 13.25 4.67 13.71
#